data_5ef8aaeafcec9684c1a4060838a16b7c
#
_entry.id   5ef8aaeafcec9684c1a4060838a16b7c
#
_cell.length_a   1.000
_cell.length_b   1.000
_cell.length_c   1.000
_cell.angle_alpha   90.00
_cell.angle_beta   90.00
_cell.angle_gamma   90.00
#
_symmetry.space_group_name_H-M   'P 1'
#
loop_
_entity.id
_entity.type
_entity.pdbx_description
1 polymer ?
#
loop_
_entity_poly.entity_id
_entity_poly.type
_entity_poly.pdbx_seq_one_letter_code
_entity_poly.pdbx_strand_id
1 'polypeptide(L)'
;IMAFSGGFLVRKIGRKVSIYAFACLNLFTGIYFYIMTMGTPTVGVLYAGIVLLWASYGLSSVIIYTTSMDAVRPQSAGTDFTVQIVVTHLSSMLIAVFSGKLGDLLGYHRLFGVETLLSVVSILILLYVYPLGFNIWKSRRN
;
A
#
# COMPACT_ATOMS: atom_id res chain seq x y z
N ILE A 1 -15.43 4.62 -5.20
CA ILE A 1 -15.26 4.52 -6.67
C ILE A 1 -13.92 3.86 -6.98
N MET A 2 -12.77 4.32 -6.44
CA MET A 2 -11.42 3.77 -6.73
C MET A 2 -11.26 2.31 -6.30
N ALA A 3 -11.82 1.90 -5.17
CA ALA A 3 -11.78 0.49 -4.74
C ALA A 3 -12.57 -0.44 -5.68
N PHE A 4 -13.68 0.03 -6.25
CA PHE A 4 -14.46 -0.75 -7.22
C PHE A 4 -13.70 -0.95 -8.53
N SER A 5 -13.09 0.12 -9.06
CA SER A 5 -12.24 0.02 -10.26
C SER A 5 -11.00 -0.84 -10.02
N GLY A 6 -10.44 -0.81 -8.80
CA GLY A 6 -9.33 -1.67 -8.39
C GLY A 6 -9.68 -3.16 -8.42
N GLY A 7 -10.86 -3.55 -7.93
CA GLY A 7 -11.34 -4.93 -7.98
C GLY A 7 -11.48 -5.45 -9.42
N PHE A 8 -12.04 -4.62 -10.30
CA PHE A 8 -12.14 -4.95 -11.73
C PHE A 8 -10.76 -5.08 -12.40
N LEU A 9 -9.84 -4.20 -12.06
CA LEU A 9 -8.48 -4.19 -12.60
C LEU A 9 -7.72 -5.45 -12.18
N VAL A 10 -7.79 -5.83 -10.90
CA VAL A 10 -7.16 -7.05 -10.35
C VAL A 10 -7.69 -8.30 -11.06
N ARG A 11 -8.99 -8.34 -11.36
CA ARG A 11 -9.62 -9.46 -12.06
C ARG A 11 -9.14 -9.56 -13.53
N LYS A 12 -8.91 -8.42 -14.20
CA LYS A 12 -8.55 -8.37 -15.63
C LYS A 12 -7.04 -8.58 -15.87
N ILE A 13 -6.20 -7.98 -15.03
CA ILE A 13 -4.74 -7.96 -15.22
C ILE A 13 -4.05 -9.12 -14.47
N GLY A 14 -4.74 -9.67 -13.47
CA GLY A 14 -4.21 -10.71 -12.61
C GLY A 14 -3.52 -10.15 -11.36
N ARG A 15 -3.55 -10.95 -10.29
CA ARG A 15 -3.10 -10.54 -8.95
C ARG A 15 -1.64 -10.11 -8.90
N LYS A 16 -0.75 -10.87 -9.56
CA LYS A 16 0.70 -10.59 -9.53
C LYS A 16 1.02 -9.22 -10.11
N VAL A 17 0.52 -8.95 -11.32
CA VAL A 17 0.77 -7.68 -12.02
C VAL A 17 0.14 -6.52 -11.27
N SER A 18 -1.05 -6.71 -10.68
CA SER A 18 -1.72 -5.69 -9.89
C SER A 18 -0.94 -5.31 -8.63
N ILE A 19 -0.33 -6.28 -7.92
CA ILE A 19 0.50 -6.00 -6.75
C ILE A 19 1.69 -5.10 -7.11
N TYR A 20 2.41 -5.44 -8.17
CA TYR A 20 3.54 -4.61 -8.62
C TYR A 20 3.11 -3.25 -9.16
N ALA A 21 2.04 -3.20 -9.94
CA ALA A 21 1.52 -1.95 -10.48
C ALA A 21 1.11 -0.97 -9.37
N PHE A 22 0.46 -1.47 -8.31
CA PHE A 22 0.03 -0.63 -7.19
C PHE A 22 1.18 -0.25 -6.27
N ALA A 23 2.17 -1.12 -6.10
CA ALA A 23 3.40 -0.79 -5.40
C ALA A 23 4.18 0.33 -6.13
N CYS A 24 4.29 0.26 -7.46
CA CYS A 24 4.88 1.32 -8.27
C CYS A 24 4.07 2.62 -8.20
N LEU A 25 2.74 2.55 -8.22
CA LEU A 25 1.89 3.72 -8.08
C LEU A 25 2.07 4.40 -6.72
N ASN A 26 2.20 3.61 -5.64
CA ASN A 26 2.46 4.13 -4.31
C ASN A 26 3.83 4.82 -4.22
N LEU A 27 4.87 4.20 -4.79
CA LEU A 27 6.19 4.83 -4.90
C LEU A 27 6.14 6.15 -5.68
N PHE A 28 5.44 6.16 -6.82
CA PHE A 28 5.25 7.36 -7.63
C PHE A 28 4.55 8.48 -6.83
N THR A 29 3.55 8.13 -6.04
CA THR A 29 2.86 9.07 -5.14
C THR A 29 3.80 9.65 -4.09
N GLY A 30 4.64 8.82 -3.47
CA GLY A 30 5.65 9.27 -2.51
C GLY A 30 6.66 10.25 -3.13
N ILE A 31 7.20 9.91 -4.31
CA ILE A 31 8.11 10.78 -5.06
C ILE A 31 7.43 12.10 -5.42
N TYR A 32 6.18 12.06 -5.86
CA TYR A 32 5.40 13.26 -6.19
C TYR A 32 5.29 14.21 -5.00
N PHE A 33 4.94 13.72 -3.83
CA PHE A 33 4.87 14.52 -2.61
C PHE A 33 6.23 15.03 -2.18
N TYR A 34 7.28 14.22 -2.29
CA TYR A 34 8.65 14.63 -1.98
C TYR A 34 9.10 15.83 -2.85
N ILE A 35 8.87 15.75 -4.16
CA ILE A 35 9.20 16.85 -5.09
C ILE A 35 8.35 18.09 -4.79
N MET A 36 7.06 17.90 -4.48
CA MET A 36 6.15 18.98 -4.16
C MET A 36 6.60 19.79 -2.93
N THR A 37 7.24 19.14 -1.96
CA THR A 37 7.75 19.84 -0.75
C THR A 37 9.03 20.63 -0.99
N MET A 38 9.69 20.50 -2.15
CA MET A 38 10.86 21.30 -2.52
C MET A 38 10.50 22.70 -3.02
N GLY A 39 9.25 22.95 -3.40
CA GLY A 39 8.79 24.22 -3.96
C GLY A 39 7.56 24.78 -3.24
N THR A 40 7.07 25.91 -3.73
CA THR A 40 5.77 26.45 -3.33
C THR A 40 4.67 25.85 -4.22
N PRO A 41 3.95 24.84 -3.75
CA PRO A 41 2.98 24.15 -4.59
C PRO A 41 1.79 25.07 -4.91
N THR A 42 1.41 25.13 -6.17
CA THR A 42 0.16 25.76 -6.60
C THR A 42 -1.03 24.91 -6.12
N VAL A 43 -2.16 25.55 -5.86
CA VAL A 43 -3.38 24.87 -5.39
C VAL A 43 -3.77 23.69 -6.30
N GLY A 44 -3.61 23.82 -7.63
CA GLY A 44 -3.88 22.72 -8.58
C GLY A 44 -2.97 21.51 -8.38
N VAL A 45 -1.70 21.71 -8.07
CA VAL A 45 -0.73 20.65 -7.78
C VAL A 45 -1.11 19.91 -6.49
N LEU A 46 -1.59 20.64 -5.48
CA LEU A 46 -2.10 20.03 -4.24
C LEU A 46 -3.30 19.13 -4.49
N TYR A 47 -4.29 19.59 -5.27
CA TYR A 47 -5.44 18.78 -5.62
C TYR A 47 -5.06 17.51 -6.41
N ALA A 48 -4.16 17.62 -7.37
CA ALA A 48 -3.65 16.48 -8.11
C ALA A 48 -2.97 15.46 -7.18
N GLY A 49 -2.17 15.92 -6.22
CA GLY A 49 -1.55 15.08 -5.19
C GLY A 49 -2.57 14.35 -4.33
N ILE A 50 -3.62 15.03 -3.87
CA ILE A 50 -4.69 14.43 -3.07
C ILE A 50 -5.41 13.34 -3.86
N VAL A 51 -5.77 13.59 -5.13
CA VAL A 51 -6.42 12.60 -6.00
C VAL A 51 -5.52 11.38 -6.20
N LEU A 52 -4.22 11.60 -6.45
CA LEU A 52 -3.24 10.53 -6.62
C LEU A 52 -3.08 9.68 -5.34
N LEU A 53 -3.03 10.34 -4.18
CA LEU A 53 -2.94 9.66 -2.87
C LEU A 53 -4.16 8.79 -2.60
N TRP A 54 -5.37 9.33 -2.80
CA TRP A 54 -6.59 8.56 -2.60
C TRP A 54 -6.76 7.43 -3.61
N ALA A 55 -6.30 7.62 -4.85
CA ALA A 55 -6.27 6.55 -5.86
C ALA A 55 -5.32 5.43 -5.43
N SER A 56 -4.09 5.75 -5.04
CA SER A 56 -3.10 4.77 -4.55
C SER A 56 -3.60 4.01 -3.33
N TYR A 57 -4.17 4.72 -2.35
CA TYR A 57 -4.73 4.12 -1.15
C TYR A 57 -5.89 3.17 -1.47
N GLY A 58 -6.85 3.61 -2.29
CA GLY A 58 -8.00 2.80 -2.66
C GLY A 58 -7.63 1.54 -3.44
N LEU A 59 -6.67 1.63 -4.34
CA LEU A 59 -6.18 0.48 -5.12
C LEU A 59 -5.37 -0.50 -4.24
N SER A 60 -4.51 0.01 -3.37
CA SER A 60 -3.72 -0.81 -2.44
C SER A 60 -4.61 -1.55 -1.43
N SER A 61 -5.68 -0.92 -0.94
CA SER A 61 -6.65 -1.52 -0.02
C SER A 61 -7.29 -2.77 -0.62
N VAL A 62 -7.65 -2.74 -1.92
CA VAL A 62 -8.25 -3.90 -2.60
C VAL A 62 -7.32 -5.10 -2.58
N ILE A 63 -6.02 -4.91 -2.81
CA ILE A 63 -5.04 -5.99 -2.76
C ILE A 63 -4.89 -6.54 -1.35
N ILE A 64 -4.79 -5.67 -0.35
CA ILE A 64 -4.68 -6.10 1.05
C ILE A 64 -5.86 -6.98 1.43
N TYR A 65 -7.09 -6.53 1.18
CA TYR A 65 -8.30 -7.30 1.51
C TYR A 65 -8.39 -8.60 0.71
N THR A 66 -8.09 -8.57 -0.58
CA THR A 66 -8.13 -9.78 -1.43
C THR A 66 -7.10 -10.82 -0.97
N THR A 67 -5.88 -10.39 -0.68
CA THR A 67 -4.81 -11.28 -0.20
C THR A 67 -5.12 -11.81 1.20
N SER A 68 -5.70 -10.98 2.08
CA SER A 68 -6.15 -11.40 3.40
C SER A 68 -7.24 -12.48 3.31
N MET A 69 -8.22 -12.32 2.42
CA MET A 69 -9.27 -13.33 2.20
C MET A 69 -8.71 -14.65 1.67
N ASP A 70 -7.67 -14.61 0.86
CA ASP A 70 -7.05 -15.84 0.33
C ASP A 70 -6.22 -16.61 1.38
N ALA A 71 -5.75 -15.90 2.41
CA ALA A 71 -4.91 -16.48 3.46
C ALA A 71 -5.71 -17.09 4.61
N VAL A 72 -7.04 -16.89 4.67
CA VAL A 72 -7.88 -17.43 5.75
C VAL A 72 -8.13 -18.93 5.61
N ARG A 73 -8.27 -19.60 6.76
CA ARG A 73 -8.63 -21.02 6.82
C ARG A 73 -10.14 -21.19 6.65
N PRO A 74 -10.62 -22.16 5.85
CA PRO A 74 -12.06 -22.36 5.61
C PRO A 74 -12.88 -22.54 6.88
N GLN A 75 -12.31 -23.21 7.92
CA GLN A 75 -13.01 -23.51 9.17
C GLN A 75 -13.16 -22.30 10.10
N SER A 76 -12.29 -21.28 9.98
CA SER A 76 -12.28 -20.11 10.85
C SER A 76 -12.16 -18.79 10.06
N ALA A 77 -12.68 -18.79 8.84
CA ALA A 77 -12.49 -17.70 7.88
C ALA A 77 -12.87 -16.31 8.43
N GLY A 78 -13.99 -16.21 9.14
CA GLY A 78 -14.44 -14.96 9.74
C GLY A 78 -13.47 -14.43 10.80
N THR A 79 -13.03 -15.28 11.71
CA THR A 79 -12.11 -14.91 12.79
C THR A 79 -10.74 -14.54 12.24
N ASP A 80 -10.19 -15.39 11.36
CA ASP A 80 -8.86 -15.16 10.76
C ASP A 80 -8.83 -13.84 9.98
N PHE A 81 -9.87 -13.54 9.19
CA PHE A 81 -9.99 -12.29 8.45
C PHE A 81 -10.10 -11.10 9.38
N THR A 82 -10.95 -11.18 10.41
CA THR A 82 -11.13 -10.09 11.36
C THR A 82 -9.83 -9.76 12.09
N VAL A 83 -9.10 -10.76 12.56
CA VAL A 83 -7.80 -10.56 13.22
C VAL A 83 -6.81 -9.85 12.29
N GLN A 84 -6.69 -10.29 11.04
CA GLN A 84 -5.80 -9.65 10.07
C GLN A 84 -6.17 -8.18 9.84
N ILE A 85 -7.45 -7.87 9.68
CA ILE A 85 -7.92 -6.50 9.47
C ILE A 85 -7.70 -5.63 10.70
N VAL A 86 -7.98 -6.15 11.89
CA VAL A 86 -7.73 -5.41 13.15
C VAL A 86 -6.24 -5.10 13.32
N VAL A 87 -5.35 -6.06 13.10
CA VAL A 87 -3.90 -5.85 13.18
C VAL A 87 -3.44 -4.80 12.17
N THR A 88 -3.95 -4.86 10.93
CA THR A 88 -3.63 -3.89 9.88
C THR A 88 -4.06 -2.48 10.27
N HIS A 89 -5.29 -2.31 10.77
CA HIS A 89 -5.80 -1.00 11.18
C HIS A 89 -5.07 -0.46 12.41
N LEU A 90 -4.79 -1.31 13.40
CA LEU A 90 -4.03 -0.92 14.59
C LEU A 90 -2.63 -0.45 14.22
N SER A 91 -1.94 -1.18 13.35
CA SER A 91 -0.62 -0.80 12.83
C SER A 91 -0.67 0.55 12.09
N SER A 92 -1.69 0.75 11.26
CA SER A 92 -1.88 2.02 10.54
C SER A 92 -2.13 3.19 11.50
N MET A 93 -2.90 2.98 12.57
CA MET A 93 -3.16 3.98 13.59
C MET A 93 -1.89 4.37 14.36
N LEU A 94 -1.09 3.37 14.75
CA LEU A 94 0.19 3.61 15.40
C LEU A 94 1.14 4.39 14.49
N ILE A 95 1.28 3.98 13.23
CA ILE A 95 2.13 4.69 12.25
C ILE A 95 1.65 6.13 12.04
N ALA A 96 0.34 6.37 11.98
CA ALA A 96 -0.20 7.72 11.84
C ALA A 96 0.21 8.64 13.00
N VAL A 97 0.14 8.15 14.24
CA VAL A 97 0.57 8.89 15.43
C VAL A 97 2.08 9.19 15.40
N PHE A 98 2.89 8.20 15.05
CA PHE A 98 4.35 8.40 14.92
C PHE A 98 4.70 9.33 13.76
N SER A 99 4.03 9.20 12.62
CA SER A 99 4.22 10.05 11.44
C SER A 99 3.89 11.53 11.76
N GLY A 100 2.82 11.79 12.51
CA GLY A 100 2.48 13.14 12.95
C GLY A 100 3.61 13.77 13.78
N LYS A 101 4.10 13.05 14.79
CA LYS A 101 5.23 13.51 15.62
C LYS A 101 6.52 13.71 14.81
N LEU A 102 6.81 12.82 13.88
CA LEU A 102 7.97 12.96 12.99
C LEU A 102 7.84 14.17 12.06
N GLY A 103 6.64 14.43 11.55
CA GLY A 103 6.36 15.62 10.74
C GLY A 103 6.61 16.92 11.50
N ASP A 104 6.20 16.99 12.77
CA ASP A 104 6.42 18.16 13.63
C ASP A 104 7.91 18.36 13.97
N LEU A 105 8.67 17.27 14.18
CA LEU A 105 10.09 17.32 14.57
C LEU A 105 11.03 17.52 13.37
N LEU A 106 10.80 16.86 12.26
CA LEU A 106 11.71 16.79 11.11
C LEU A 106 11.29 17.72 9.97
N GLY A 107 10.06 18.19 9.99
CA GLY A 107 9.43 18.90 8.88
C GLY A 107 8.93 17.96 7.77
N TYR A 108 7.94 18.43 7.04
CA TYR A 108 7.25 17.64 6.01
C TYR A 108 8.16 17.12 4.88
N HIS A 109 9.17 17.90 4.49
CA HIS A 109 10.10 17.50 3.44
C HIS A 109 10.86 16.21 3.80
N ARG A 110 11.40 16.14 5.02
CA ARG A 110 12.12 14.96 5.51
C ARG A 110 11.18 13.79 5.75
N LEU A 111 9.94 14.05 6.19
CA LEU A 111 8.92 13.04 6.40
C LEU A 111 8.60 12.32 5.07
N PHE A 112 8.33 13.05 3.99
CA PHE A 112 8.07 12.45 2.68
C PHE A 112 9.31 11.75 2.08
N GLY A 113 10.51 12.21 2.42
CA GLY A 113 11.75 11.51 2.08
C GLY A 113 11.83 10.13 2.74
N VAL A 114 11.53 10.04 4.03
CA VAL A 114 11.47 8.77 4.77
C VAL A 114 10.39 7.86 4.22
N GLU A 115 9.21 8.39 3.92
CA GLU A 115 8.10 7.63 3.32
C GLU A 115 8.49 7.03 1.96
N THR A 116 9.13 7.83 1.11
CA THR A 116 9.62 7.36 -0.20
C THR A 116 10.66 6.27 -0.04
N LEU A 117 11.59 6.40 0.90
CA LEU A 117 12.60 5.38 1.19
C LEU A 117 11.97 4.09 1.70
N LEU A 118 11.00 4.17 2.63
CA LEU A 118 10.26 3.01 3.12
C LEU A 118 9.47 2.33 1.99
N SER A 119 8.91 3.09 1.06
CA SER A 119 8.21 2.55 -0.11
C SER A 119 9.15 1.76 -1.02
N VAL A 120 10.37 2.25 -1.26
CA VAL A 120 11.40 1.52 -2.00
C VAL A 120 11.77 0.22 -1.29
N VAL A 121 12.02 0.27 0.01
CA VAL A 121 12.33 -0.92 0.82
C VAL A 121 11.19 -1.94 0.77
N SER A 122 9.94 -1.48 0.86
CA SER A 122 8.76 -2.34 0.75
C SER A 122 8.68 -3.04 -0.61
N ILE A 123 8.99 -2.34 -1.70
CA ILE A 123 9.02 -2.94 -3.05
C ILE A 123 10.13 -4.00 -3.14
N LEU A 124 11.32 -3.73 -2.61
CA LEU A 124 12.42 -4.69 -2.60
C LEU A 124 12.07 -5.96 -1.81
N ILE A 125 11.45 -5.80 -0.63
CA ILE A 125 10.96 -6.92 0.16
C ILE A 125 9.91 -7.71 -0.63
N LEU A 126 8.98 -7.03 -1.28
CA LEU A 126 7.92 -7.65 -2.07
C LEU A 126 8.49 -8.44 -3.25
N LEU A 127 9.49 -7.90 -3.95
CA LEU A 127 10.19 -8.58 -5.03
C LEU A 127 10.92 -9.84 -4.55
N TYR A 128 11.46 -9.81 -3.32
CA TYR A 128 12.20 -10.94 -2.76
C TYR A 128 11.27 -12.02 -2.18
N VAL A 129 10.25 -11.61 -1.42
CA VAL A 129 9.39 -12.54 -0.67
C VAL A 129 8.29 -13.17 -1.54
N TYR A 130 7.76 -12.41 -2.50
CA TYR A 130 6.63 -12.87 -3.30
C TYR A 130 6.92 -14.14 -4.14
N PRO A 131 8.05 -14.25 -4.86
CA PRO A 131 8.39 -15.48 -5.59
C PRO A 131 8.64 -16.67 -4.66
N LEU A 132 9.20 -16.45 -3.47
CA LEU A 132 9.43 -17.49 -2.46
C LEU A 132 8.10 -18.05 -1.91
N GLY A 133 7.20 -17.17 -1.51
CA GLY A 133 5.88 -17.56 -0.99
C GLY A 133 5.04 -18.31 -2.02
N PHE A 134 5.12 -17.91 -3.29
CA PHE A 134 4.40 -18.57 -4.37
C PHE A 134 4.90 -19.99 -4.63
N ASN A 135 6.20 -20.22 -4.55
CA ASN A 135 6.79 -21.56 -4.74
C ASN A 135 6.42 -22.50 -3.60
N ILE A 136 6.40 -22.01 -2.35
CA ILE A 136 5.98 -22.78 -1.18
C ILE A 136 4.49 -23.18 -1.28
N TRP A 137 3.64 -22.24 -1.70
CA TRP A 137 2.21 -22.50 -1.85
C TRP A 137 1.91 -23.52 -2.97
N LYS A 138 2.63 -23.43 -4.09
CA LYS A 138 2.52 -24.40 -5.19
C LYS A 138 2.96 -25.80 -4.76
N SER A 139 4.00 -25.91 -3.96
CA SER A 139 4.51 -27.19 -3.43
C SER A 139 3.54 -27.88 -2.47
N ARG A 140 2.68 -27.14 -1.77
CA ARG A 140 1.66 -27.72 -0.86
C ARG A 140 0.38 -28.20 -1.55
N ARG A 141 0.19 -27.85 -2.81
CA ARG A 141 -0.99 -28.24 -3.61
C ARG A 141 -0.78 -29.50 -4.44
N ASN A 142 0.46 -29.94 -4.64
CA ASN A 142 0.83 -31.20 -5.25
C ASN A 142 1.10 -32.26 -4.17
#